data_bd47e8acb5cb2225dfdd82dcd684788d
#
_entry.id   bd47e8acb5cb2225dfdd82dcd684788d
#
_cell.length_a   1.000
_cell.length_b   1.000
_cell.length_c   1.000
_cell.angle_alpha   90.00
_cell.angle_beta   90.00
_cell.angle_gamma   90.00
#
_symmetry.space_group_name_H-M   'P 1'
#
loop_
_entity.id
_entity.type
_entity.pdbx_description
1 polymer ?
#
loop_
_entity_poly.entity_id
_entity_poly.type
_entity_poly.pdbx_seq_one_letter_code
_entity_poly.pdbx_strand_id
1 'polypeptide(L)'
;MEAVIASIRSYLETVRKNEMITRQFLLSLRTDVTQMVYVWLSEMGIYANALFSDKESENYMLGAVNGFNEMMEYVENLMRKAVGYKLYITKEDSVADQICTYIDSHFREEIHRDELAELVYLNTDYMSRMFKKEKGVSISNYISVSYTHLRAHETLRH
;
A
#
# COMPACT_ATOMS: atom_id res chain seq x y z
N MET A 1 7.18 10.64 11.29
CA MET A 1 5.71 10.48 11.33
C MET A 1 5.08 11.36 12.42
N GLU A 2 5.40 11.16 13.67
CA GLU A 2 4.81 11.93 14.79
C GLU A 2 4.95 13.45 14.64
N ALA A 3 6.11 13.94 14.20
CA ALA A 3 6.33 15.37 13.99
C ALA A 3 5.41 15.96 12.91
N VAL A 4 5.11 15.24 11.83
CA VAL A 4 4.19 15.69 10.78
C VAL A 4 2.75 15.73 11.30
N ILE A 5 2.32 14.69 12.01
CA ILE A 5 0.99 14.65 12.65
C ILE A 5 0.84 15.80 13.65
N ALA A 6 1.86 16.03 14.49
CA ALA A 6 1.88 17.12 15.45
C ALA A 6 1.80 18.52 14.77
N SER A 7 2.50 18.70 13.64
CA SER A 7 2.44 19.94 12.86
C SER A 7 1.06 20.19 12.28
N ILE A 8 0.43 19.15 11.70
CA ILE A 8 -0.95 19.24 11.15
C ILE A 8 -1.94 19.54 12.30
N ARG A 9 -1.79 18.88 13.43
CA ARG A 9 -2.62 19.11 14.62
C ARG A 9 -2.51 20.57 15.09
N SER A 10 -1.29 21.08 15.25
CA SER A 10 -1.04 22.47 15.69
C SER A 10 -1.63 23.48 14.71
N TYR A 11 -1.48 23.23 13.40
CA TYR A 11 -2.08 24.06 12.37
C TYR A 11 -3.61 24.07 12.47
N LEU A 12 -4.24 22.92 12.55
CA LEU A 12 -5.69 22.79 12.71
C LEU A 12 -6.22 23.43 14.00
N GLU A 13 -5.49 23.32 15.11
CA GLU A 13 -5.85 24.01 16.36
C GLU A 13 -5.83 25.52 16.21
N THR A 14 -4.86 26.07 15.48
CA THR A 14 -4.78 27.50 15.19
C THR A 14 -5.96 27.95 14.33
N VAL A 15 -6.30 27.20 13.30
CA VAL A 15 -7.46 27.48 12.42
C VAL A 15 -8.77 27.40 13.21
N ARG A 16 -8.89 26.41 14.10
CA ARG A 16 -10.06 26.25 14.99
C ARG A 16 -10.26 27.43 15.93
N LYS A 17 -9.17 27.91 16.54
CA LYS A 17 -9.22 29.09 17.44
C LYS A 17 -9.69 30.35 16.73
N ASN A 18 -9.45 30.45 15.43
CA ASN A 18 -9.87 31.57 14.60
C ASN A 18 -11.27 31.36 13.96
N GLU A 19 -12.01 30.32 14.36
CA GLU A 19 -13.33 29.95 13.82
C GLU A 19 -13.35 29.76 12.30
N MET A 20 -12.21 29.39 11.70
CA MET A 20 -12.05 29.23 10.24
C MET A 20 -12.21 27.79 9.76
N ILE A 21 -12.57 26.84 10.62
CA ILE A 21 -12.84 25.46 10.21
C ILE A 21 -14.20 25.40 9.52
N THR A 22 -14.16 25.45 8.21
CA THR A 22 -15.32 25.19 7.34
C THR A 22 -15.20 23.84 6.68
N ARG A 23 -16.33 23.29 6.21
CA ARG A 23 -16.32 22.05 5.43
C ARG A 23 -15.45 22.16 4.18
N GLN A 24 -15.46 23.31 3.51
CA GLN A 24 -14.64 23.55 2.32
C GLN A 24 -13.14 23.55 2.66
N PHE A 25 -12.76 24.15 3.80
CA PHE A 25 -11.39 24.10 4.31
C PHE A 25 -10.95 22.65 4.58
N LEU A 26 -11.79 21.86 5.27
CA LEU A 26 -11.49 20.45 5.54
C LEU A 26 -11.39 19.60 4.25
N LEU A 27 -12.23 19.87 3.25
CA LEU A 27 -12.14 19.22 1.95
C LEU A 27 -10.80 19.51 1.26
N SER A 28 -10.37 20.79 1.25
CA SER A 28 -9.08 21.19 0.67
C SER A 28 -7.93 20.52 1.41
N LEU A 29 -7.89 20.63 2.75
CA LEU A 29 -6.85 20.03 3.57
C LEU A 29 -6.77 18.52 3.39
N ARG A 30 -7.91 17.82 3.36
CA ARG A 30 -7.95 16.37 3.08
C ARG A 30 -7.28 16.06 1.74
N THR A 31 -7.63 16.80 0.69
CA THR A 31 -7.07 16.61 -0.64
C THR A 31 -5.56 16.82 -0.64
N ASP A 32 -5.08 17.89 -0.03
CA ASP A 32 -3.66 18.24 0.02
C ASP A 32 -2.85 17.18 0.77
N VAL A 33 -3.32 16.74 1.94
CA VAL A 33 -2.65 15.70 2.73
C VAL A 33 -2.67 14.36 2.01
N THR A 34 -3.79 13.98 1.40
CA THR A 34 -3.89 12.75 0.61
C THR A 34 -2.89 12.76 -0.54
N GLN A 35 -2.86 13.85 -1.32
CA GLN A 35 -1.97 13.99 -2.46
C GLN A 35 -0.50 13.92 -2.04
N MET A 36 -0.12 14.60 -0.95
CA MET A 36 1.25 14.56 -0.42
C MET A 36 1.68 13.13 -0.06
N VAL A 37 0.82 12.37 0.63
CA VAL A 37 1.12 10.99 1.01
C VAL A 37 1.16 10.08 -0.22
N TYR A 38 0.28 10.27 -1.19
CA TYR A 38 0.23 9.48 -2.42
C TYR A 38 1.47 9.71 -3.30
N VAL A 39 1.91 10.96 -3.43
CA VAL A 39 3.16 11.28 -4.14
C VAL A 39 4.34 10.61 -3.46
N TRP A 40 4.44 10.74 -2.13
CA TRP A 40 5.50 10.10 -1.35
C TRP A 40 5.53 8.56 -1.51
N LEU A 41 4.37 7.89 -1.48
CA LEU A 41 4.27 6.45 -1.73
C LEU A 41 4.64 6.09 -3.17
N SER A 42 4.20 6.89 -4.14
CA SER A 42 4.51 6.68 -5.56
C SER A 42 6.01 6.73 -5.86
N GLU A 43 6.74 7.64 -5.21
CA GLU A 43 8.21 7.71 -5.31
C GLU A 43 8.91 6.43 -4.83
N MET A 44 8.26 5.69 -3.94
CA MET A 44 8.73 4.38 -3.45
C MET A 44 8.17 3.19 -4.24
N GLY A 45 7.44 3.44 -5.32
CA GLY A 45 6.83 2.40 -6.15
C GLY A 45 5.59 1.74 -5.54
N ILE A 46 4.98 2.34 -4.51
CA ILE A 46 3.79 1.83 -3.83
C ILE A 46 2.53 2.38 -4.49
N TYR A 47 1.57 1.51 -4.83
CA TYR A 47 0.26 1.91 -5.34
C TYR A 47 -0.66 2.35 -4.20
N ALA A 48 -0.65 3.64 -3.92
CA ALA A 48 -1.44 4.25 -2.84
C ALA A 48 -2.94 3.95 -2.98
N ASN A 49 -3.51 4.02 -4.19
CA ASN A 49 -4.92 3.72 -4.43
C ASN A 49 -5.29 2.29 -3.99
N ALA A 50 -4.45 1.30 -4.29
CA ALA A 50 -4.67 -0.07 -3.86
C ALA A 50 -4.49 -0.23 -2.34
N LEU A 51 -3.46 0.41 -1.77
CA LEU A 51 -3.18 0.37 -0.34
C LEU A 51 -4.33 0.92 0.52
N PHE A 52 -5.06 1.94 0.02
CA PHE A 52 -6.16 2.60 0.73
C PHE A 52 -7.55 2.23 0.18
N SER A 53 -7.68 1.13 -0.57
CA SER A 53 -8.95 0.70 -1.17
C SER A 53 -9.90 -0.02 -0.20
N ASP A 54 -9.45 -0.31 1.03
CA ASP A 54 -10.29 -0.99 2.03
C ASP A 54 -11.33 -0.05 2.64
N LYS A 55 -12.40 -0.67 3.14
CA LYS A 55 -13.56 0.04 3.68
C LYS A 55 -13.24 0.91 4.89
N GLU A 56 -12.24 0.53 5.68
CA GLU A 56 -11.81 1.31 6.84
C GLU A 56 -11.20 2.64 6.39
N SER A 57 -10.26 2.60 5.43
CA SER A 57 -9.65 3.80 4.83
C SER A 57 -10.69 4.71 4.18
N GLU A 58 -11.67 4.13 3.47
CA GLU A 58 -12.77 4.86 2.87
C GLU A 58 -13.61 5.60 3.93
N ASN A 59 -13.96 4.93 5.03
CA ASN A 59 -14.73 5.53 6.12
C ASN A 59 -14.00 6.71 6.76
N TYR A 60 -12.71 6.60 7.04
CA TYR A 60 -11.91 7.72 7.54
C TYR A 60 -11.88 8.88 6.56
N MET A 61 -11.68 8.60 5.27
CA MET A 61 -11.65 9.62 4.21
C MET A 61 -12.99 10.36 4.10
N LEU A 62 -14.12 9.66 4.17
CA LEU A 62 -15.45 10.25 4.11
C LEU A 62 -15.77 11.05 5.38
N GLY A 63 -15.36 10.55 6.54
CA GLY A 63 -15.55 11.22 7.84
C GLY A 63 -14.74 12.49 8.01
N ALA A 64 -13.57 12.61 7.38
CA ALA A 64 -12.59 13.67 7.59
C ALA A 64 -13.13 15.10 7.46
N VAL A 65 -14.22 15.30 6.72
CA VAL A 65 -14.82 16.63 6.46
C VAL A 65 -15.91 17.02 7.48
N ASN A 66 -16.15 16.19 8.48
CA ASN A 66 -17.19 16.42 9.46
C ASN A 66 -16.71 17.29 10.65
N GLY A 67 -15.40 17.34 10.88
CA GLY A 67 -14.86 18.15 11.96
C GLY A 67 -13.36 17.98 12.16
N PHE A 68 -12.87 18.66 13.20
CA PHE A 68 -11.45 18.65 13.60
C PHE A 68 -10.99 17.25 14.00
N ASN A 69 -11.76 16.54 14.83
CA ASN A 69 -11.36 15.23 15.36
C ASN A 69 -11.32 14.19 14.23
N GLU A 70 -12.35 14.17 13.39
CA GLU A 70 -12.47 13.26 12.27
C GLU A 70 -11.37 13.49 11.21
N MET A 71 -10.98 14.75 11.01
CA MET A 71 -9.81 15.07 10.16
C MET A 71 -8.52 14.54 10.78
N MET A 72 -8.33 14.66 12.07
CA MET A 72 -7.14 14.12 12.75
C MET A 72 -7.09 12.60 12.71
N GLU A 73 -8.21 11.92 12.92
CA GLU A 73 -8.31 10.46 12.81
C GLU A 73 -7.95 10.00 11.38
N TYR A 74 -8.44 10.70 10.36
CA TYR A 74 -8.10 10.43 8.97
C TYR A 74 -6.58 10.59 8.72
N VAL A 75 -5.98 11.70 9.14
CA VAL A 75 -4.55 11.96 8.97
C VAL A 75 -3.71 10.89 9.67
N GLU A 76 -4.07 10.53 10.90
CA GLU A 76 -3.37 9.51 11.68
C GLU A 76 -3.48 8.13 11.03
N ASN A 77 -4.66 7.75 10.54
CA ASN A 77 -4.86 6.48 9.82
C ASN A 77 -4.03 6.45 8.52
N LEU A 78 -4.13 7.52 7.71
CA LEU A 78 -3.40 7.65 6.45
C LEU A 78 -1.88 7.50 6.65
N MET A 79 -1.33 8.24 7.62
CA MET A 79 0.11 8.21 7.92
C MET A 79 0.57 6.88 8.51
N ARG A 80 -0.20 6.31 9.45
CA ARG A 80 0.12 5.01 10.08
C ARG A 80 0.17 3.91 9.04
N LYS A 81 -0.81 3.85 8.16
CA LYS A 81 -0.91 2.83 7.12
C LYS A 81 0.21 2.98 6.08
N ALA A 82 0.48 4.21 5.62
CA ALA A 82 1.54 4.50 4.66
C ALA A 82 2.94 4.14 5.22
N VAL A 83 3.26 4.59 6.42
CA VAL A 83 4.56 4.29 7.08
C VAL A 83 4.67 2.82 7.46
N GLY A 84 3.58 2.22 7.96
CA GLY A 84 3.54 0.80 8.29
C GLY A 84 3.83 -0.06 7.08
N TYR A 85 3.23 0.26 5.93
CA TYR A 85 3.48 -0.48 4.69
C TYR A 85 4.90 -0.27 4.16
N LYS A 86 5.43 0.95 4.21
CA LYS A 86 6.85 1.20 3.89
C LYS A 86 7.78 0.32 4.71
N LEU A 87 7.55 0.25 6.03
CA LEU A 87 8.37 -0.59 6.92
C LEU A 87 8.20 -2.08 6.60
N TYR A 88 7.01 -2.51 6.21
CA TYR A 88 6.73 -3.88 5.81
C TYR A 88 7.54 -4.27 4.56
N ILE A 89 7.53 -3.47 3.50
CA ILE A 89 8.27 -3.78 2.26
C ILE A 89 9.79 -3.67 2.39
N THR A 90 10.29 -2.97 3.42
CA THR A 90 11.74 -2.88 3.69
C THR A 90 12.27 -4.02 4.55
N LYS A 91 11.41 -4.84 5.15
CA LYS A 91 11.81 -6.09 5.80
C LYS A 91 12.08 -7.13 4.70
N GLU A 92 13.35 -7.44 4.53
CA GLU A 92 13.85 -8.44 3.57
C GLU A 92 13.01 -9.70 3.63
N ASP A 93 12.47 -10.39 2.95
CA ASP A 93 11.76 -11.68 2.94
C ASP A 93 10.22 -11.64 2.90
N SER A 94 9.54 -10.60 3.36
CA SER A 94 8.09 -10.68 3.54
C SER A 94 7.28 -10.57 2.24
N VAL A 95 7.65 -9.69 1.32
CA VAL A 95 6.90 -9.45 0.08
C VAL A 95 7.23 -10.49 -0.99
N ALA A 96 8.51 -10.82 -1.15
CA ALA A 96 8.92 -11.85 -2.11
C ALA A 96 8.40 -13.23 -1.72
N ASP A 97 8.35 -13.55 -0.42
CA ASP A 97 7.77 -14.81 0.08
C ASP A 97 6.25 -14.86 -0.13
N GLN A 98 5.56 -13.74 0.04
CA GLN A 98 4.13 -13.65 -0.27
C GLN A 98 3.86 -13.92 -1.76
N ILE A 99 4.67 -13.34 -2.66
CA ILE A 99 4.60 -13.58 -4.09
C ILE A 99 4.87 -15.06 -4.41
N CYS A 100 5.91 -15.66 -3.82
CA CYS A 100 6.20 -17.08 -4.00
C CYS A 100 5.03 -17.96 -3.54
N THR A 101 4.49 -17.69 -2.36
CA THR A 101 3.34 -18.44 -1.82
C THR A 101 2.11 -18.35 -2.72
N TYR A 102 1.84 -17.16 -3.27
CA TYR A 102 0.75 -16.98 -4.22
C TYR A 102 0.99 -17.77 -5.50
N ILE A 103 2.16 -17.67 -6.10
CA ILE A 103 2.52 -18.41 -7.32
C ILE A 103 2.39 -19.93 -7.08
N ASP A 104 2.91 -20.44 -5.98
CA ASP A 104 2.92 -21.86 -5.66
C ASP A 104 1.51 -22.41 -5.36
N SER A 105 0.59 -21.55 -4.88
CA SER A 105 -0.81 -21.93 -4.65
C SER A 105 -1.70 -21.83 -5.90
N HIS A 106 -1.33 -21.00 -6.88
CA HIS A 106 -2.10 -20.73 -8.10
C HIS A 106 -1.40 -21.24 -9.39
N PHE A 107 -0.46 -22.16 -9.27
CA PHE A 107 0.35 -22.64 -10.41
C PHE A 107 -0.46 -23.26 -11.56
N ARG A 108 -1.73 -23.58 -11.34
CA ARG A 108 -2.64 -24.09 -12.40
C ARG A 108 -3.31 -22.99 -13.21
N GLU A 109 -3.21 -21.76 -12.77
CA GLU A 109 -3.84 -20.59 -13.36
C GLU A 109 -2.81 -19.78 -14.15
N GLU A 110 -3.28 -18.97 -15.08
CA GLU A 110 -2.41 -18.03 -15.76
C GLU A 110 -2.16 -16.83 -14.84
N ILE A 111 -0.92 -16.70 -14.34
CA ILE A 111 -0.54 -15.67 -13.41
C ILE A 111 0.09 -14.50 -14.15
N HIS A 112 -0.51 -13.32 -14.05
CA HIS A 112 0.01 -12.09 -14.62
C HIS A 112 0.81 -11.27 -13.59
N ARG A 113 1.88 -10.61 -14.05
CA ARG A 113 2.72 -9.78 -13.16
C ARG A 113 1.97 -8.61 -12.56
N ASP A 114 1.00 -8.06 -13.27
CA ASP A 114 0.19 -6.94 -12.78
C ASP A 114 -0.71 -7.38 -11.62
N GLU A 115 -1.25 -8.58 -11.66
CA GLU A 115 -2.01 -9.19 -10.58
C GLU A 115 -1.17 -9.37 -9.31
N LEU A 116 0.07 -9.86 -9.47
CA LEU A 116 1.02 -9.96 -8.35
C LEU A 116 1.39 -8.58 -7.79
N ALA A 117 1.52 -7.57 -8.64
CA ALA A 117 1.83 -6.21 -8.23
C ALA A 117 0.68 -5.59 -7.42
N GLU A 118 -0.56 -5.82 -7.81
CA GLU A 118 -1.75 -5.42 -7.07
C GLU A 118 -1.86 -6.13 -5.71
N LEU A 119 -1.58 -7.42 -5.68
CA LEU A 119 -1.57 -8.22 -4.44
C LEU A 119 -0.64 -7.64 -3.38
N VAL A 120 0.51 -7.12 -3.80
CA VAL A 120 1.52 -6.54 -2.90
C VAL A 120 1.57 -5.02 -2.96
N TYR A 121 0.56 -4.34 -3.48
CA TYR A 121 0.45 -2.88 -3.57
C TYR A 121 1.68 -2.17 -4.14
N LEU A 122 2.42 -2.82 -5.04
CA LEU A 122 3.61 -2.29 -5.68
C LEU A 122 3.40 -2.09 -7.17
N ASN A 123 4.12 -1.16 -7.80
CA ASN A 123 4.17 -1.15 -9.25
C ASN A 123 4.98 -2.35 -9.77
N THR A 124 4.63 -2.81 -10.96
CA THR A 124 5.17 -4.02 -11.58
C THR A 124 6.70 -3.98 -11.75
N ASP A 125 7.25 -2.81 -12.07
CA ASP A 125 8.70 -2.64 -12.27
C ASP A 125 9.47 -2.69 -10.95
N TYR A 126 8.95 -2.01 -9.91
CA TYR A 126 9.58 -2.05 -8.59
C TYR A 126 9.49 -3.45 -7.99
N MET A 127 8.33 -4.09 -8.03
CA MET A 127 8.12 -5.47 -7.60
C MET A 127 9.09 -6.44 -8.30
N SER A 128 9.23 -6.34 -9.63
CA SER A 128 10.09 -7.22 -10.42
C SER A 128 11.58 -7.07 -10.05
N ARG A 129 12.03 -5.84 -9.83
CA ARG A 129 13.42 -5.57 -9.40
C ARG A 129 13.69 -6.07 -7.99
N MET A 130 12.76 -5.80 -7.07
CA MET A 130 12.84 -6.26 -5.68
C MET A 130 12.87 -7.80 -5.61
N PHE A 131 11.93 -8.48 -6.27
CA PHE A 131 11.86 -9.93 -6.30
C PHE A 131 13.15 -10.56 -6.85
N LYS A 132 13.67 -10.01 -7.97
CA LYS A 132 14.93 -10.50 -8.55
C LYS A 132 16.13 -10.29 -7.61
N LYS A 133 16.15 -9.18 -6.87
CA LYS A 133 17.20 -8.90 -5.87
C LYS A 133 17.15 -9.90 -4.72
N GLU A 134 15.95 -10.25 -4.23
CA GLU A 134 15.77 -11.13 -3.07
C GLU A 134 15.86 -12.61 -3.42
N LYS A 135 15.25 -13.03 -4.51
CA LYS A 135 15.18 -14.46 -4.92
C LYS A 135 16.24 -14.86 -5.94
N GLY A 136 17.00 -13.93 -6.48
CA GLY A 136 18.06 -14.19 -7.48
C GLY A 136 17.54 -14.53 -8.87
N VAL A 137 16.23 -14.69 -9.06
CA VAL A 137 15.57 -15.05 -10.33
C VAL A 137 14.44 -14.09 -10.66
N SER A 138 14.09 -13.96 -11.95
CA SER A 138 12.93 -13.16 -12.33
C SER A 138 11.63 -13.85 -11.94
N ILE A 139 10.55 -13.07 -11.71
CA ILE A 139 9.21 -13.59 -11.42
C ILE A 139 8.75 -14.56 -12.53
N SER A 140 8.96 -14.20 -13.80
CA SER A 140 8.57 -15.07 -14.93
C SER A 140 9.31 -16.41 -14.92
N ASN A 141 10.59 -16.41 -14.54
CA ASN A 141 11.35 -17.64 -14.40
C ASN A 141 10.87 -18.46 -13.20
N TYR A 142 10.58 -17.83 -12.09
CA TYR A 142 10.01 -18.49 -10.91
C TYR A 142 8.67 -19.16 -11.24
N ILE A 143 7.74 -18.46 -11.89
CA ILE A 143 6.46 -19.03 -12.35
C ILE A 143 6.68 -20.26 -13.22
N SER A 144 7.59 -20.19 -14.21
CA SER A 144 7.87 -21.30 -15.12
C SER A 144 8.42 -22.52 -14.39
N VAL A 145 9.31 -22.34 -13.43
CA VAL A 145 9.90 -23.41 -12.63
C VAL A 145 8.86 -24.02 -11.69
N SER A 146 8.08 -23.21 -10.97
CA SER A 146 7.01 -23.69 -10.08
C SER A 146 5.97 -24.49 -10.85
N TYR A 147 5.53 -23.99 -12.02
CA TYR A 147 4.61 -24.73 -12.89
C TYR A 147 5.16 -26.12 -13.28
N THR A 148 6.42 -26.18 -13.72
CA THR A 148 7.03 -27.44 -14.16
C THR A 148 7.22 -28.42 -13.00
N HIS A 149 7.70 -27.93 -11.85
CA HIS A 149 7.98 -28.74 -10.67
C HIS A 149 6.71 -29.31 -10.05
N LEU A 150 5.70 -28.48 -9.83
CA LEU A 150 4.46 -28.87 -9.17
C LEU A 150 3.62 -29.80 -10.05
N ARG A 151 3.62 -29.57 -11.40
CA ARG A 151 2.95 -30.46 -12.33
C ARG A 151 3.61 -31.85 -12.42
N ALA A 152 4.93 -31.92 -12.34
CA ALA A 152 5.65 -33.20 -12.29
C ALA A 152 5.31 -34.00 -11.02
N HIS A 153 5.13 -33.35 -9.89
CA HIS A 153 4.70 -34.00 -8.65
C HIS A 153 3.26 -34.53 -8.68
N GLU A 154 2.37 -33.88 -9.41
CA GLU A 154 0.99 -34.37 -9.59
C GLU A 154 0.92 -35.62 -10.46
N THR A 155 1.73 -35.68 -11.52
CA THR A 155 1.76 -36.85 -12.41
C THR A 155 2.38 -38.10 -11.76
N LEU A 156 3.17 -37.96 -10.70
CA LEU A 156 3.75 -39.07 -9.93
C LEU A 156 2.80 -39.62 -8.84
N ARG A 157 1.67 -38.96 -8.58
CA ARG A 157 0.67 -39.37 -7.58
C ARG A 157 -0.50 -40.18 -8.16
N HIS A 158 -0.52 -40.35 -9.45
CA HIS A 158 -1.45 -41.22 -10.20
C HIS A 158 -0.71 -42.38 -10.86
#